data_056df8cc9bb4bc039fc5d49244ebc6dd
#
_entry.id   056df8cc9bb4bc039fc5d49244ebc6dd
#
_cell.length_a   1.000
_cell.length_b   1.000
_cell.length_c   1.000
_cell.angle_alpha   90.00
_cell.angle_beta   90.00
_cell.angle_gamma   90.00
#
_symmetry.space_group_name_H-M   'P 1'
#
loop_
_entity.id
_entity.type
_entity.pdbx_description
1 polymer ?
#
loop_
_entity_poly.entity_id
_entity_poly.type
_entity_poly.pdbx_seq_one_letter_code
_entity_poly.pdbx_strand_id
1 'polypeptide(L)'
;MIEFICYPKCTTCQKAKKWLDDNKIEYKLRDIKEDNPSLEELTAWYKMSGLPLKKFFNTSGLLYKSMSLRDKLPTMSEEEQLKLLATDGMLVKRPLVIGKDFVLVGFKESEWIGVL
;
A
#
# COMPACT_ATOMS: atom_id res chain seq x y z
N MET A 1 4.10 10.05 -14.52
CA MET A 1 2.92 10.18 -13.62
C MET A 1 2.93 9.04 -12.62
N ILE A 2 2.79 9.35 -11.35
CA ILE A 2 2.72 8.34 -10.29
C ILE A 2 1.34 7.66 -10.30
N GLU A 3 1.28 6.45 -9.74
CA GLU A 3 0.02 5.78 -9.46
C GLU A 3 -0.29 5.92 -7.98
N PHE A 4 -1.47 6.44 -7.66
CA PHE A 4 -1.94 6.62 -6.28
C PHE A 4 -3.03 5.60 -6.01
N ILE A 5 -2.70 4.62 -5.16
CA ILE A 5 -3.57 3.48 -4.86
C ILE A 5 -4.15 3.69 -3.47
N CYS A 6 -5.45 3.85 -3.39
CA CYS A 6 -6.13 4.18 -2.15
C CYS A 6 -7.51 3.54 -2.04
N TYR A 7 -8.07 3.63 -0.84
CA TYR A 7 -9.46 3.27 -0.60
C TYR A 7 -10.25 4.56 -0.33
N PRO A 8 -11.27 4.88 -1.14
CA PRO A 8 -11.96 6.17 -1.02
C PRO A 8 -12.57 6.47 0.35
N LYS A 9 -12.95 5.44 1.08
CA LYS A 9 -13.55 5.60 2.42
C LYS A 9 -12.52 5.68 3.55
N CYS A 10 -11.23 5.57 3.24
CA CYS A 10 -10.16 5.62 4.23
C CYS A 10 -9.78 7.07 4.52
N THR A 11 -9.83 7.47 5.79
CA THR A 11 -9.50 8.84 6.20
C THR A 11 -8.06 9.23 5.84
N THR A 12 -7.12 8.31 6.06
CA THR A 12 -5.71 8.54 5.71
C THR A 12 -5.55 8.74 4.21
N CYS A 13 -6.26 7.96 3.40
CA CYS A 13 -6.25 8.12 1.95
C CYS A 13 -6.80 9.47 1.52
N GLN A 14 -7.86 9.94 2.16
CA GLN A 14 -8.46 11.24 1.87
C GLN A 14 -7.47 12.38 2.16
N LYS A 15 -6.76 12.30 3.28
CA LYS A 15 -5.72 13.27 3.65
C LYS A 15 -4.56 13.27 2.64
N ALA A 16 -4.14 12.09 2.24
CA ALA A 16 -3.07 11.91 1.25
C ALA A 16 -3.45 12.51 -0.11
N LYS A 17 -4.68 12.24 -0.54
CA LYS A 17 -5.21 12.77 -1.80
C LYS A 17 -5.23 14.30 -1.77
N LYS A 18 -5.71 14.87 -0.67
CA LYS A 18 -5.72 16.32 -0.49
C LYS A 18 -4.31 16.91 -0.59
N TRP A 19 -3.34 16.26 0.04
CA TRP A 19 -1.95 16.69 -0.02
C TRP A 19 -1.42 16.70 -1.46
N LEU A 20 -1.70 15.64 -2.23
CA LEU A 20 -1.30 15.57 -3.64
C LEU A 20 -1.94 16.70 -4.46
N ASP A 21 -3.23 16.92 -4.26
CA ASP A 21 -3.97 17.96 -4.99
C ASP A 21 -3.46 19.36 -4.62
N ASP A 22 -3.23 19.62 -3.33
CA ASP A 22 -2.73 20.90 -2.84
C ASP A 22 -1.32 21.21 -3.37
N ASN A 23 -0.50 20.17 -3.57
CA ASN A 23 0.85 20.31 -4.10
C ASN A 23 0.91 20.19 -5.62
N LYS A 24 -0.24 20.11 -6.29
CA LYS A 24 -0.38 20.06 -7.74
C LYS A 24 0.41 18.90 -8.37
N ILE A 25 0.41 17.76 -7.70
CA ILE A 25 1.09 16.56 -8.18
C ILE A 25 0.09 15.73 -8.98
N GLU A 26 0.41 15.44 -10.22
CA GLU A 26 -0.42 14.61 -11.08
C GLU A 26 -0.28 13.13 -10.71
N TYR A 27 -1.39 12.42 -10.73
CA TYR A 27 -1.41 11.00 -10.40
C TYR A 27 -2.54 10.28 -11.11
N LYS A 28 -2.36 8.97 -11.30
CA LYS A 28 -3.41 8.08 -11.75
C LYS A 28 -4.04 7.46 -10.50
N LEU A 29 -5.34 7.68 -10.32
CA LEU A 29 -6.07 7.14 -9.16
C LEU A 29 -6.45 5.68 -9.41
N ARG A 30 -6.21 4.83 -8.41
CA ARG A 30 -6.59 3.43 -8.45
C ARG A 30 -7.23 3.03 -7.13
N ASP A 31 -8.41 2.39 -7.20
CA ASP A 31 -9.11 1.89 -6.01
C ASP A 31 -8.52 0.55 -5.60
N ILE A 32 -7.97 0.49 -4.39
CA ILE A 32 -7.25 -0.69 -3.89
C ILE A 32 -8.17 -1.88 -3.68
N LYS A 33 -9.45 -1.64 -3.46
CA LYS A 33 -10.46 -2.69 -3.24
C LYS A 33 -11.00 -3.24 -4.56
N GLU A 34 -11.40 -2.34 -5.47
CA GLU A 34 -12.02 -2.72 -6.73
C GLU A 34 -11.00 -3.22 -7.75
N ASP A 35 -9.78 -2.70 -7.68
CA ASP A 35 -8.68 -3.03 -8.58
C ASP A 35 -7.45 -3.36 -7.73
N ASN A 36 -7.56 -4.44 -6.98
CA ASN A 36 -6.52 -4.83 -6.01
C ASN A 36 -5.20 -5.20 -6.69
N PRO A 37 -4.08 -4.92 -6.01
CA PRO A 37 -2.77 -5.26 -6.55
C PRO A 37 -2.61 -6.76 -6.82
N SER A 38 -1.97 -7.08 -7.94
CA SER A 38 -1.66 -8.46 -8.31
C SER A 38 -0.42 -8.95 -7.56
N LEU A 39 -0.21 -10.26 -7.57
CA LEU A 39 1.00 -10.87 -7.01
C LEU A 39 2.27 -10.30 -7.67
N GLU A 40 2.24 -10.15 -8.99
CA GLU A 40 3.38 -9.62 -9.75
C GLU A 40 3.69 -8.19 -9.35
N GLU A 41 2.66 -7.35 -9.25
CA GLU A 41 2.81 -5.96 -8.83
C GLU A 41 3.37 -5.86 -7.42
N LEU A 42 2.78 -6.58 -6.47
CA LEU A 42 3.22 -6.56 -5.08
C LEU A 42 4.66 -7.03 -4.91
N THR A 43 5.05 -8.05 -5.66
CA THR A 43 6.42 -8.57 -5.63
C THR A 43 7.40 -7.51 -6.12
N ALA A 44 7.08 -6.85 -7.23
CA ALA A 44 7.92 -5.79 -7.79
C ALA A 44 8.02 -4.58 -6.85
N TRP A 45 6.89 -4.15 -6.31
CA TRP A 45 6.84 -3.01 -5.39
C TRP A 45 7.58 -3.28 -4.09
N TYR A 46 7.44 -4.49 -3.55
CA TYR A 46 8.17 -4.90 -2.36
C TYR A 46 9.68 -4.81 -2.58
N LYS A 47 10.17 -5.37 -3.67
CA LYS A 47 11.60 -5.31 -4.02
C LYS A 47 12.08 -3.88 -4.22
N MET A 48 11.28 -3.07 -4.91
CA MET A 48 11.63 -1.68 -5.19
C MET A 48 11.65 -0.82 -3.93
N SER A 49 10.77 -1.12 -2.97
CA SER A 49 10.61 -0.30 -1.76
C SER A 49 11.80 -0.40 -0.79
N GLY A 50 12.45 -1.55 -0.74
CA GLY A 50 13.48 -1.81 0.27
C GLY A 50 12.93 -1.93 1.69
N LEU A 51 11.63 -1.97 1.86
CA LEU A 51 10.97 -2.05 3.17
C LEU A 51 10.72 -3.50 3.60
N PRO A 52 10.58 -3.76 4.91
CA PRO A 52 10.12 -5.06 5.38
C PRO A 52 8.72 -5.36 4.84
N LEU A 53 8.47 -6.61 4.47
CA LEU A 53 7.18 -7.02 3.86
C LEU A 53 5.99 -6.73 4.78
N LYS A 54 6.17 -6.80 6.10
CA LYS A 54 5.14 -6.46 7.08
C LYS A 54 4.57 -5.06 6.88
N LYS A 55 5.37 -4.12 6.38
CA LYS A 55 4.93 -2.75 6.12
C LYS A 55 3.84 -2.65 5.07
N PHE A 56 3.72 -3.66 4.21
CA PHE A 56 2.70 -3.72 3.18
C PHE A 56 1.34 -4.22 3.67
N PHE A 57 1.27 -4.70 4.92
CA PHE A 57 0.01 -5.15 5.51
C PHE A 57 -0.70 -4.02 6.24
N ASN A 58 -2.02 -3.98 6.10
CA ASN A 58 -2.87 -3.08 6.86
C ASN A 58 -3.12 -3.66 8.25
N THR A 59 -2.17 -3.43 9.17
CA THR A 59 -2.16 -4.04 10.50
C THR A 59 -3.30 -3.57 11.41
N SER A 60 -3.92 -2.45 11.11
CA SER A 60 -5.08 -1.95 11.86
C SER A 60 -6.41 -2.35 11.23
N GLY A 61 -6.38 -3.10 10.12
CA GLY A 61 -7.59 -3.52 9.41
C GLY A 61 -8.33 -4.69 10.06
N LEU A 62 -9.61 -4.80 9.76
CA LEU A 62 -10.46 -5.87 10.28
C LEU A 62 -10.00 -7.25 9.80
N LEU A 63 -9.62 -7.38 8.52
CA LEU A 63 -9.15 -8.65 7.98
C LEU A 63 -7.87 -9.12 8.65
N TYR A 64 -6.94 -8.21 8.85
CA TYR A 64 -5.68 -8.53 9.52
C TYR A 64 -5.94 -9.12 10.91
N LYS A 65 -6.85 -8.52 11.65
CA LYS A 65 -7.21 -8.96 12.99
C LYS A 65 -8.02 -10.25 12.97
N SER A 66 -9.04 -10.36 12.10
CA SER A 66 -9.90 -11.52 12.03
C SER A 66 -9.17 -12.77 11.56
N MET A 67 -8.14 -12.62 10.74
CA MET A 67 -7.32 -13.73 10.25
C MET A 67 -6.15 -14.06 11.18
N SER A 68 -6.01 -13.34 12.30
CA SER A 68 -4.90 -13.52 13.27
C SER A 68 -3.52 -13.42 12.60
N LEU A 69 -3.37 -12.50 11.66
CA LEU A 69 -2.14 -12.39 10.87
C LEU A 69 -0.93 -11.97 11.70
N ARG A 70 -1.14 -11.24 12.80
CA ARG A 70 -0.07 -10.89 13.72
C ARG A 70 0.71 -12.14 14.16
N ASP A 71 -0.01 -13.23 14.42
CA ASP A 71 0.57 -14.48 14.89
C ASP A 71 1.01 -15.38 13.74
N LYS A 72 0.32 -15.32 12.61
CA LYS A 72 0.58 -16.19 11.45
C LYS A 72 1.73 -15.74 10.56
N LEU A 73 1.86 -14.42 10.33
CA LEU A 73 2.87 -13.90 9.41
C LEU A 73 4.30 -14.37 9.72
N PRO A 74 4.75 -14.41 11.00
CA PRO A 74 6.09 -14.89 11.29
C PRO A 74 6.37 -16.32 10.86
N THR A 75 5.33 -17.13 10.65
CA THR A 75 5.45 -18.52 10.21
C THR A 75 5.34 -18.69 8.70
N MET A 76 5.03 -17.61 7.97
CA MET A 76 4.82 -17.64 6.53
C MET A 76 6.06 -17.16 5.79
N SER A 77 6.33 -17.78 4.62
CA SER A 77 7.38 -17.30 3.73
C SER A 77 6.98 -15.98 3.08
N GLU A 78 7.95 -15.27 2.51
CA GLU A 78 7.67 -14.05 1.75
C GLU A 78 6.70 -14.31 0.61
N GLU A 79 6.89 -15.42 -0.12
CA GLU A 79 6.02 -15.80 -1.23
C GLU A 79 4.59 -16.02 -0.75
N GLU A 80 4.40 -16.72 0.36
CA GLU A 80 3.09 -16.94 0.95
C GLU A 80 2.41 -15.63 1.37
N GLN A 81 3.18 -14.72 1.98
CA GLN A 81 2.68 -13.42 2.40
C GLN A 81 2.26 -12.57 1.20
N LEU A 82 3.06 -12.56 0.14
CA LEU A 82 2.74 -11.82 -1.09
C LEU A 82 1.48 -12.36 -1.75
N LYS A 83 1.34 -13.68 -1.81
CA LYS A 83 0.13 -14.32 -2.34
C LYS A 83 -1.11 -13.95 -1.53
N LEU A 84 -0.97 -13.90 -0.21
CA LEU A 84 -2.06 -13.51 0.67
C LEU A 84 -2.49 -12.06 0.41
N LEU A 85 -1.53 -11.12 0.31
CA LEU A 85 -1.82 -9.72 0.01
C LEU A 85 -2.57 -9.57 -1.33
N ALA A 86 -2.25 -10.40 -2.30
CA ALA A 86 -2.87 -10.34 -3.63
C ALA A 86 -4.33 -10.82 -3.63
N THR A 87 -4.79 -11.48 -2.58
CA THR A 87 -6.17 -12.01 -2.50
C THR A 87 -7.19 -10.94 -2.19
N ASP A 88 -6.81 -9.85 -1.52
CA ASP A 88 -7.76 -8.82 -1.11
C ASP A 88 -7.02 -7.51 -0.85
N GLY A 89 -7.45 -6.46 -1.56
CA GLY A 89 -6.85 -5.13 -1.40
C GLY A 89 -6.99 -4.56 0.00
N MET A 90 -7.98 -5.00 0.76
CA MET A 90 -8.18 -4.53 2.14
C MET A 90 -7.12 -5.05 3.11
N LEU A 91 -6.34 -6.05 2.72
CA LEU A 91 -5.18 -6.52 3.48
C LEU A 91 -3.97 -5.62 3.29
N VAL A 92 -3.96 -4.84 2.23
CA VAL A 92 -2.80 -4.03 1.83
C VAL A 92 -2.80 -2.68 2.53
N LYS A 93 -1.64 -2.28 3.02
CA LYS A 93 -1.42 -0.95 3.61
C LYS A 93 -1.71 0.13 2.56
N ARG A 94 -2.42 1.16 2.97
CA ARG A 94 -2.81 2.26 2.07
C ARG A 94 -2.62 3.61 2.73
N PRO A 95 -2.39 4.65 1.91
CA PRO A 95 -2.27 4.60 0.46
C PRO A 95 -0.92 4.05 0.02
N LEU A 96 -0.83 3.63 -1.24
CA LEU A 96 0.42 3.32 -1.91
C LEU A 96 0.65 4.36 -3.01
N VAL A 97 1.89 4.80 -3.15
CA VAL A 97 2.30 5.64 -4.29
C VAL A 97 3.41 4.90 -5.04
N ILE A 98 3.15 4.63 -6.30
CA ILE A 98 4.08 3.90 -7.15
C ILE A 98 4.65 4.87 -8.18
N GLY A 99 5.95 5.13 -8.09
CA GLY A 99 6.66 5.94 -9.06
C GLY A 99 7.48 5.05 -10.00
N LYS A 100 8.26 5.69 -10.85
CA LYS A 100 9.11 4.98 -11.81
C LYS A 100 10.16 4.11 -11.10
N ASP A 101 10.74 4.62 -10.02
CA ASP A 101 11.85 4.00 -9.30
C ASP A 101 11.71 4.06 -7.79
N PHE A 102 10.49 4.30 -7.29
CA PHE A 102 10.22 4.35 -5.85
C PHE A 102 8.82 3.86 -5.51
N VAL A 103 8.64 3.46 -4.26
CA VAL A 103 7.34 3.08 -3.70
C VAL A 103 7.21 3.73 -2.32
N LEU A 104 6.09 4.44 -2.11
CA LEU A 104 5.74 4.98 -0.80
C LEU A 104 4.59 4.15 -0.22
N VAL A 105 4.73 3.74 1.03
CA VAL A 105 3.75 2.90 1.72
C VAL A 105 3.21 3.66 2.93
N GLY A 106 1.90 3.89 2.94
CA GLY A 106 1.26 4.73 3.95
C GLY A 106 1.48 6.20 3.64
N PHE A 107 0.90 7.08 4.48
CA PHE A 107 1.04 8.52 4.30
C PHE A 107 1.83 9.11 5.45
N LYS A 108 3.07 9.48 5.18
CA LYS A 108 3.91 10.30 6.06
C LYS A 108 4.38 11.49 5.25
N GLU A 109 3.86 12.64 5.57
CA GLU A 109 4.12 13.88 4.82
C GLU A 109 5.62 14.15 4.67
N SER A 110 6.39 13.93 5.72
CA SER A 110 7.85 14.14 5.70
C SER A 110 8.56 13.26 4.66
N GLU A 111 8.09 12.03 4.47
CA GLU A 111 8.64 11.13 3.45
C GLU A 111 8.22 11.59 2.05
N TRP A 112 6.97 11.99 1.90
CA TRP A 112 6.42 12.42 0.61
C TRP A 112 7.06 13.70 0.11
N ILE A 113 7.32 14.66 1.00
CA ILE A 113 8.03 15.90 0.66
C ILE A 113 9.40 15.61 0.06
N GLY A 114 10.12 14.62 0.60
CA GLY A 114 11.45 14.28 0.14
C GLY A 114 11.49 13.52 -1.20
N VAL A 115 10.38 12.96 -1.65
CA VAL A 115 10.31 12.09 -2.84
C VAL A 115 9.49 12.72 -3.96
N LEU A 116 8.40 13.38 -3.63
CA LEU A 116 7.46 13.97 -4.60
C LEU A 116 7.65 15.52 -4.81
#